data_a3e3cec5375b27a3bdf1711f7cd92529
#
_entry.id   a3e3cec5375b27a3bdf1711f7cd92529
#
_cell.length_a   1.000
_cell.length_b   1.000
_cell.length_c   1.000
_cell.angle_alpha   90.00
_cell.angle_beta   90.00
_cell.angle_gamma   90.00
#
_symmetry.space_group_name_H-M   'P 1'
#
loop_
_entity.id
_entity.type
_entity.pdbx_description
1 polymer ?
#
loop_
_entity_poly.entity_id
_entity_poly.type
_entity_poly.pdbx_seq_one_letter_code
_entity_poly.pdbx_strand_id
1 'polypeptide(L)'
;MNGRDFLSQLMIRGRTITDIFNFTRSKAIKWQETTLKKMLYTARNTEYGQKYGFDDILISKNPVEEYRKRVPLVTYSQMHEFWLRQYNGEADITWPGRCTHFALSSGTTEGASKYIPVNHDQLKAMIRASRRQLLAMALTDIPKDFLTKDYLMLGGCTDLNYNGISYSGDLSGITTANIPNWFERFSRPGPEITAIKDWEEKVNRIVEEAPQWDIVMLAGAPSWMRLLIERIIKRYQVNNIHEIWPNLSIYCWGAVALAPYRQSLDSMMGRPIIYMESYLASEAYVANQTKPDAGGMRLVFRNNTYFEFVAFNEENFDADSNLKPTATAIGLEDVVADTDYAIILT
;
A
#
# COMPACT_ATOMS: atom_id res chain seq x y z
N MET A 1 -18.57 -12.15 -14.30
CA MET A 1 -18.51 -10.86 -15.01
C MET A 1 -17.53 -11.04 -16.14
N ASN A 2 -17.94 -10.93 -17.42
CA ASN A 2 -17.04 -11.10 -18.55
C ASN A 2 -15.99 -9.98 -18.57
N GLY A 3 -14.76 -10.25 -19.05
CA GLY A 3 -13.69 -9.24 -19.14
C GLY A 3 -14.10 -8.00 -19.94
N ARG A 4 -15.09 -8.12 -20.86
CA ARG A 4 -15.74 -7.01 -21.56
C ARG A 4 -16.57 -6.11 -20.63
N ASP A 5 -17.24 -6.65 -19.62
CA ASP A 5 -18.01 -5.86 -18.65
C ASP A 5 -17.07 -5.09 -17.70
N PHE A 6 -15.92 -5.65 -17.39
CA PHE A 6 -14.87 -4.98 -16.61
C PHE A 6 -14.29 -3.79 -17.40
N LEU A 7 -13.91 -4.01 -18.66
CA LEU A 7 -13.41 -2.95 -19.56
C LEU A 7 -14.48 -1.88 -19.83
N SER A 8 -15.76 -2.24 -20.00
CA SER A 8 -16.84 -1.28 -20.19
C SER A 8 -17.10 -0.46 -18.94
N GLN A 9 -17.05 -1.03 -17.74
CA GLN A 9 -17.11 -0.28 -16.49
C GLN A 9 -15.87 0.62 -16.28
N LEU A 10 -14.72 0.24 -16.80
CA LEU A 10 -13.51 1.04 -16.86
C LEU A 10 -13.66 2.24 -17.80
N MET A 11 -14.22 2.05 -19.00
CA MET A 11 -14.44 3.13 -20.00
C MET A 11 -15.56 4.09 -19.56
N ILE A 12 -16.64 3.61 -18.94
CA ILE A 12 -17.73 4.45 -18.43
C ILE A 12 -17.24 5.39 -17.30
N ARG A 13 -16.19 5.04 -16.59
CA ARG A 13 -15.51 5.89 -15.61
C ARG A 13 -14.32 6.68 -16.19
N GLY A 14 -14.25 6.86 -17.50
CA GLY A 14 -13.14 7.54 -18.20
C GLY A 14 -12.77 8.92 -17.68
N ARG A 15 -13.72 9.67 -17.07
CA ARG A 15 -13.40 10.90 -16.30
C ARG A 15 -12.47 10.63 -15.11
N THR A 16 -12.57 9.47 -14.47
CA THR A 16 -11.71 9.11 -13.33
C THR A 16 -10.28 8.83 -13.78
N ILE A 17 -10.07 8.32 -14.99
CA ILE A 17 -8.75 7.98 -15.52
C ILE A 17 -7.96 9.26 -15.86
N THR A 18 -8.59 10.24 -16.52
CA THR A 18 -7.94 11.52 -16.80
C THR A 18 -7.60 12.33 -15.55
N ASP A 19 -8.45 12.27 -14.52
CA ASP A 19 -8.18 12.93 -13.23
C ASP A 19 -7.06 12.24 -12.43
N ILE A 20 -6.82 10.94 -12.63
CA ILE A 20 -5.72 10.20 -11.99
C ILE A 20 -4.36 10.66 -12.51
N PHE A 21 -4.27 11.03 -13.79
CA PHE A 21 -3.01 11.33 -14.47
C PHE A 21 -2.74 12.80 -14.70
N ASN A 22 -3.79 13.65 -14.73
CA ASN A 22 -3.70 15.07 -15.08
C ASN A 22 -4.28 15.94 -13.97
N PHE A 23 -3.64 15.97 -12.81
CA PHE A 23 -4.01 16.90 -11.76
C PHE A 23 -2.90 17.96 -11.55
N THR A 24 -3.34 19.17 -11.26
CA THR A 24 -2.46 20.28 -10.85
C THR A 24 -2.22 20.23 -9.34
N ARG A 25 -1.13 20.88 -8.88
CA ARG A 25 -0.86 21.07 -7.44
C ARG A 25 -2.07 21.66 -6.70
N SER A 26 -2.73 22.66 -7.29
CA SER A 26 -3.93 23.27 -6.71
C SER A 26 -5.09 22.27 -6.53
N LYS A 27 -5.31 21.36 -7.48
CA LYS A 27 -6.31 20.28 -7.31
C LYS A 27 -5.91 19.31 -6.19
N ALA A 28 -4.64 18.96 -6.11
CA ALA A 28 -4.14 18.06 -5.06
C ALA A 28 -4.34 18.67 -3.67
N ILE A 29 -3.99 19.94 -3.46
CA ILE A 29 -4.23 20.68 -2.21
C ILE A 29 -5.71 20.64 -1.84
N LYS A 30 -6.62 20.96 -2.75
CA LYS A 30 -8.06 20.92 -2.51
C LYS A 30 -8.57 19.51 -2.15
N TRP A 31 -8.00 18.47 -2.76
CA TRP A 31 -8.35 17.11 -2.44
C TRP A 31 -7.86 16.71 -1.02
N GLN A 32 -6.69 17.18 -0.62
CA GLN A 32 -6.16 16.95 0.72
C GLN A 32 -7.01 17.62 1.78
N GLU A 33 -7.37 18.88 1.59
CA GLU A 33 -8.30 19.59 2.46
C GLU A 33 -9.65 18.86 2.60
N THR A 34 -10.22 18.43 1.47
CA THR A 34 -11.48 17.66 1.47
C THR A 34 -11.33 16.31 2.19
N THR A 35 -10.19 15.66 2.02
CA THR A 35 -9.88 14.38 2.68
C THR A 35 -9.80 14.57 4.18
N LEU A 36 -9.03 15.56 4.65
CA LEU A 36 -8.91 15.86 6.08
C LEU A 36 -10.28 16.17 6.71
N LYS A 37 -11.06 17.08 6.12
CA LYS A 37 -12.40 17.42 6.62
C LYS A 37 -13.31 16.18 6.72
N LYS A 38 -13.27 15.29 5.73
CA LYS A 38 -14.03 14.04 5.77
C LYS A 38 -13.58 13.13 6.90
N MET A 39 -12.27 12.99 7.13
CA MET A 39 -11.72 12.15 8.19
C MET A 39 -12.09 12.68 9.57
N LEU A 40 -11.91 14.00 9.81
CA LEU A 40 -12.33 14.66 11.05
C LEU A 40 -13.82 14.47 11.31
N TYR A 41 -14.67 14.70 10.30
CA TYR A 41 -16.11 14.48 10.42
C TYR A 41 -16.46 13.03 10.75
N THR A 42 -15.77 12.06 10.15
CA THR A 42 -16.01 10.64 10.41
C THR A 42 -15.61 10.27 11.84
N ALA A 43 -14.44 10.74 12.29
CA ALA A 43 -13.87 10.39 13.60
C ALA A 43 -14.30 11.32 14.76
N ARG A 44 -15.14 12.35 14.54
CA ARG A 44 -15.46 13.38 15.55
C ARG A 44 -16.02 12.84 16.87
N ASN A 45 -16.74 11.71 16.81
CA ASN A 45 -17.36 11.09 17.98
C ASN A 45 -16.47 10.02 18.64
N THR A 46 -15.27 9.75 18.11
CA THR A 46 -14.31 8.85 18.74
C THR A 46 -13.64 9.51 19.93
N GLU A 47 -13.02 8.72 20.81
CA GLU A 47 -12.25 9.28 21.95
C GLU A 47 -11.17 10.25 21.48
N TYR A 48 -10.42 9.87 20.43
CA TYR A 48 -9.38 10.71 19.85
C TYR A 48 -9.96 12.00 19.24
N GLY A 49 -11.09 11.90 18.54
CA GLY A 49 -11.77 13.05 17.97
C GLY A 49 -12.30 14.04 19.01
N GLN A 50 -12.85 13.53 20.10
CA GLN A 50 -13.30 14.35 21.24
C GLN A 50 -12.12 15.00 21.99
N LYS A 51 -11.05 14.21 22.22
CA LYS A 51 -9.83 14.70 22.88
C LYS A 51 -9.24 15.94 22.19
N TYR A 52 -9.25 15.97 20.86
CA TYR A 52 -8.67 17.08 20.08
C TYR A 52 -9.71 18.05 19.50
N GLY A 53 -10.99 17.87 19.82
CA GLY A 53 -12.07 18.79 19.44
C GLY A 53 -12.31 18.83 17.93
N PHE A 54 -12.50 17.69 17.27
CA PHE A 54 -12.66 17.62 15.82
C PHE A 54 -13.87 18.40 15.30
N ASP A 55 -14.96 18.49 16.07
CA ASP A 55 -16.11 19.34 15.72
C ASP A 55 -15.74 20.83 15.69
N ASP A 56 -14.97 21.31 16.68
CA ASP A 56 -14.51 22.70 16.72
C ASP A 56 -13.54 23.01 15.56
N ILE A 57 -12.66 22.05 15.22
CA ILE A 57 -11.77 22.18 14.07
C ILE A 57 -12.59 22.32 12.78
N LEU A 58 -13.61 21.49 12.61
CA LEU A 58 -14.44 21.48 11.38
C LEU A 58 -15.21 22.80 11.17
N ILE A 59 -15.68 23.45 12.23
CA ILE A 59 -16.42 24.72 12.15
C ILE A 59 -15.52 25.95 12.15
N SER A 60 -14.21 25.78 12.35
CA SER A 60 -13.24 26.88 12.35
C SER A 60 -13.14 27.55 10.96
N LYS A 61 -12.63 28.78 10.93
CA LYS A 61 -12.41 29.50 9.67
C LYS A 61 -11.44 28.80 8.73
N ASN A 62 -10.42 28.15 9.27
CA ASN A 62 -9.42 27.37 8.53
C ASN A 62 -9.19 26.01 9.22
N PRO A 63 -9.96 24.97 8.87
CA PRO A 63 -9.85 23.66 9.49
C PRO A 63 -8.48 22.99 9.37
N VAL A 64 -7.76 23.22 8.29
CA VAL A 64 -6.41 22.64 8.10
C VAL A 64 -5.41 23.23 9.07
N GLU A 65 -5.40 24.57 9.20
CA GLU A 65 -4.53 25.27 10.12
C GLU A 65 -4.88 24.93 11.59
N GLU A 66 -6.17 24.89 11.90
CA GLU A 66 -6.64 24.57 13.24
C GLU A 66 -6.33 23.12 13.64
N TYR A 67 -6.40 22.18 12.68
CA TYR A 67 -5.97 20.80 12.86
C TYR A 67 -4.48 20.73 13.24
N ARG A 68 -3.60 21.38 12.50
CA ARG A 68 -2.15 21.42 12.76
C ARG A 68 -1.80 22.04 14.14
N LYS A 69 -2.63 22.96 14.63
CA LYS A 69 -2.42 23.57 15.95
C LYS A 69 -2.84 22.66 17.10
N ARG A 70 -3.92 21.90 16.93
CA ARG A 70 -4.53 21.10 18.01
C ARG A 70 -4.06 19.66 18.04
N VAL A 71 -3.84 19.06 16.87
CA VAL A 71 -3.47 17.64 16.79
C VAL A 71 -1.96 17.53 16.66
N PRO A 72 -1.28 16.97 17.67
CA PRO A 72 0.18 16.89 17.65
C PRO A 72 0.67 15.85 16.64
N LEU A 73 1.89 16.04 16.15
CA LEU A 73 2.63 14.98 15.49
C LEU A 73 2.94 13.88 16.51
N VAL A 74 2.62 12.66 16.18
CA VAL A 74 2.76 11.51 17.08
C VAL A 74 3.57 10.39 16.46
N THR A 75 4.33 9.69 17.30
CA THR A 75 5.02 8.46 16.94
C THR A 75 4.17 7.26 17.32
N TYR A 76 4.60 6.06 16.89
CA TYR A 76 3.94 4.81 17.29
C TYR A 76 3.81 4.67 18.82
N SER A 77 4.88 4.97 19.57
CA SER A 77 4.86 4.82 21.04
C SER A 77 3.80 5.67 21.72
N GLN A 78 3.51 6.85 21.18
CA GLN A 78 2.46 7.75 21.70
C GLN A 78 1.05 7.27 21.31
N MET A 79 0.91 6.52 20.20
CA MET A 79 -0.37 5.94 19.79
C MET A 79 -0.60 4.53 20.32
N HIS A 80 0.44 3.90 20.88
CA HIS A 80 0.42 2.48 21.24
C HIS A 80 -0.73 2.14 22.19
N GLU A 81 -1.00 2.95 23.20
CA GLU A 81 -2.08 2.70 24.17
C GLU A 81 -3.46 2.69 23.49
N PHE A 82 -3.76 3.66 22.63
CA PHE A 82 -5.02 3.69 21.87
C PHE A 82 -5.17 2.47 20.97
N TRP A 83 -4.11 2.09 20.25
CA TRP A 83 -4.16 0.97 19.33
C TRP A 83 -4.19 -0.39 20.03
N LEU A 84 -3.56 -0.52 21.19
CA LEU A 84 -3.64 -1.71 22.03
C LEU A 84 -5.06 -1.93 22.58
N ARG A 85 -5.73 -0.89 23.00
CA ARG A 85 -7.15 -0.93 23.42
C ARG A 85 -8.06 -1.35 22.28
N GLN A 86 -7.84 -0.81 21.06
CA GLN A 86 -8.56 -1.25 19.86
C GLN A 86 -8.28 -2.73 19.54
N TYR A 87 -7.04 -3.18 19.67
CA TYR A 87 -6.66 -4.59 19.45
C TYR A 87 -7.37 -5.53 20.44
N ASN A 88 -7.61 -5.05 21.65
CA ASN A 88 -8.38 -5.74 22.69
C ASN A 88 -9.90 -5.56 22.55
N GLY A 89 -10.38 -4.97 21.45
CA GLY A 89 -11.80 -4.92 21.08
C GLY A 89 -12.56 -3.67 21.49
N GLU A 90 -11.90 -2.65 22.04
CA GLU A 90 -12.55 -1.37 22.31
C GLU A 90 -12.93 -0.67 21.00
N ALA A 91 -14.16 -0.16 20.96
CA ALA A 91 -14.71 0.57 19.83
C ALA A 91 -14.50 2.07 19.96
N ASP A 92 -14.62 2.81 18.87
CA ASP A 92 -14.68 4.27 18.83
C ASP A 92 -13.47 4.99 19.46
N ILE A 93 -12.28 4.38 19.41
CA ILE A 93 -11.05 4.96 19.96
C ILE A 93 -10.46 5.99 19.00
N THR A 94 -9.88 5.57 17.86
CA THR A 94 -9.31 6.48 16.86
C THR A 94 -10.14 6.54 15.57
N TRP A 95 -10.98 5.55 15.35
CA TRP A 95 -11.89 5.45 14.21
C TRP A 95 -13.21 4.85 14.68
N PRO A 96 -14.36 5.20 14.05
CA PRO A 96 -15.68 4.68 14.47
C PRO A 96 -15.78 3.16 14.36
N GLY A 97 -16.40 2.56 15.36
CA GLY A 97 -16.60 1.12 15.46
C GLY A 97 -15.36 0.36 15.90
N ARG A 98 -15.43 -0.98 15.80
CA ARG A 98 -14.31 -1.86 16.13
C ARG A 98 -13.36 -2.01 14.96
N CYS A 99 -12.07 -1.92 15.22
CA CYS A 99 -11.04 -2.35 14.28
C CYS A 99 -10.78 -3.85 14.49
N THR A 100 -10.92 -4.64 13.43
CA THR A 100 -10.78 -6.10 13.49
C THR A 100 -9.47 -6.63 12.94
N HIS A 101 -8.71 -5.81 12.22
CA HIS A 101 -7.44 -6.21 11.62
C HIS A 101 -6.32 -5.28 12.05
N PHE A 102 -5.16 -5.87 12.35
CA PHE A 102 -3.96 -5.14 12.77
C PHE A 102 -2.74 -5.63 11.98
N ALA A 103 -2.10 -4.71 11.26
CA ALA A 103 -0.86 -5.00 10.58
C ALA A 103 0.28 -5.07 11.59
N LEU A 104 1.07 -6.15 11.49
CA LEU A 104 2.31 -6.31 12.24
C LEU A 104 3.44 -5.69 11.44
N SER A 105 4.08 -4.69 12.01
CA SER A 105 5.29 -4.10 11.46
C SER A 105 6.49 -4.49 12.33
N SER A 106 7.63 -4.81 11.69
CA SER A 106 8.87 -5.09 12.41
C SER A 106 9.29 -3.85 13.20
N GLY A 107 9.32 -3.96 14.52
CA GLY A 107 9.85 -2.91 15.38
C GLY A 107 11.36 -2.81 15.19
N THR A 108 11.83 -1.70 14.63
CA THR A 108 13.27 -1.46 14.44
C THR A 108 13.99 -1.02 15.72
N THR A 109 13.28 -0.55 16.75
CA THR A 109 13.88 0.08 17.94
C THR A 109 13.63 -0.66 19.26
N GLU A 110 12.63 -1.53 19.39
CA GLU A 110 12.28 -2.13 20.69
C GLU A 110 12.00 -3.64 20.65
N GLY A 111 12.30 -4.33 19.55
CA GLY A 111 12.18 -5.79 19.43
C GLY A 111 10.75 -6.37 19.45
N ALA A 112 9.73 -5.56 19.77
CA ALA A 112 8.34 -5.98 19.77
C ALA A 112 7.63 -5.57 18.48
N SER A 113 6.79 -6.46 17.94
CA SER A 113 5.95 -6.15 16.76
C SER A 113 4.98 -5.01 17.09
N LYS A 114 4.87 -4.04 16.17
CA LYS A 114 3.93 -2.93 16.27
C LYS A 114 2.59 -3.37 15.68
N TYR A 115 1.50 -3.15 16.43
CA TYR A 115 0.13 -3.42 16.00
C TYR A 115 -0.49 -2.14 15.43
N ILE A 116 -0.58 -2.05 14.11
CA ILE A 116 -1.13 -0.88 13.41
C ILE A 116 -2.55 -1.21 12.96
N PRO A 117 -3.58 -0.47 13.41
CA PRO A 117 -4.96 -0.76 13.04
C PRO A 117 -5.18 -0.60 11.54
N VAL A 118 -5.82 -1.59 10.93
CA VAL A 118 -6.23 -1.59 9.52
C VAL A 118 -7.75 -1.68 9.46
N ASN A 119 -8.40 -0.53 9.50
CA ASN A 119 -9.84 -0.47 9.47
C ASN A 119 -10.41 -0.74 8.05
N HIS A 120 -11.72 -0.99 7.98
CA HIS A 120 -12.40 -1.30 6.73
C HIS A 120 -12.29 -0.21 5.65
N ASP A 121 -12.29 1.07 6.04
CA ASP A 121 -12.16 2.18 5.10
C ASP A 121 -10.75 2.28 4.53
N GLN A 122 -9.74 1.94 5.32
CA GLN A 122 -8.34 1.84 4.88
C GLN A 122 -8.15 0.66 3.91
N LEU A 123 -8.70 -0.53 4.20
CA LEU A 123 -8.68 -1.66 3.27
C LEU A 123 -9.34 -1.30 1.93
N LYS A 124 -10.51 -0.66 1.96
CA LYS A 124 -11.16 -0.15 0.74
C LYS A 124 -10.30 0.87 -0.01
N ALA A 125 -9.58 1.72 0.72
CA ALA A 125 -8.68 2.71 0.12
C ALA A 125 -7.50 2.03 -0.57
N MET A 126 -6.87 1.04 0.06
CA MET A 126 -5.76 0.26 -0.50
C MET A 126 -6.18 -0.49 -1.77
N ILE A 127 -7.33 -1.18 -1.75
CA ILE A 127 -7.89 -1.86 -2.93
C ILE A 127 -8.16 -0.85 -4.06
N ARG A 128 -8.69 0.33 -3.73
CA ARG A 128 -8.96 1.38 -4.71
C ARG A 128 -7.67 1.92 -5.33
N ALA A 129 -6.60 2.10 -4.54
CA ALA A 129 -5.28 2.51 -5.03
C ALA A 129 -4.66 1.46 -5.95
N SER A 130 -4.67 0.19 -5.56
CA SER A 130 -4.17 -0.92 -6.38
C SER A 130 -4.93 -1.03 -7.71
N ARG A 131 -6.27 -0.84 -7.69
CA ARG A 131 -7.06 -0.79 -8.93
C ARG A 131 -6.67 0.36 -9.84
N ARG A 132 -6.38 1.55 -9.28
CA ARG A 132 -5.90 2.70 -10.08
C ARG A 132 -4.55 2.41 -10.71
N GLN A 133 -3.65 1.75 -9.99
CA GLN A 133 -2.36 1.36 -10.53
C GLN A 133 -2.49 0.33 -11.67
N LEU A 134 -3.33 -0.70 -11.52
CA LEU A 134 -3.64 -1.63 -12.60
C LEU A 134 -4.19 -0.92 -13.85
N LEU A 135 -5.03 0.11 -13.65
CA LEU A 135 -5.54 0.93 -14.74
C LEU A 135 -4.45 1.75 -15.42
N ALA A 136 -3.52 2.30 -14.63
CA ALA A 136 -2.37 3.01 -15.17
C ALA A 136 -1.51 2.09 -16.06
N MET A 137 -1.27 0.86 -15.59
CA MET A 137 -0.53 -0.16 -16.36
C MET A 137 -1.25 -0.50 -17.66
N ALA A 138 -2.57 -0.63 -17.66
CA ALA A 138 -3.36 -0.92 -18.86
C ALA A 138 -3.29 0.18 -19.95
N LEU A 139 -2.78 1.37 -19.62
CA LEU A 139 -2.53 2.47 -20.55
C LEU A 139 -1.08 2.46 -21.11
N THR A 140 -0.25 1.53 -20.67
CA THR A 140 1.10 1.32 -21.19
C THR A 140 1.10 0.25 -22.29
N ASP A 141 2.24 0.02 -22.92
CA ASP A 141 2.37 -0.99 -23.98
C ASP A 141 2.47 -2.41 -23.38
N ILE A 142 1.31 -2.93 -22.96
CA ILE A 142 1.15 -4.27 -22.41
C ILE A 142 0.26 -5.14 -23.31
N PRO A 143 0.31 -6.48 -23.18
CA PRO A 143 -0.56 -7.37 -23.93
C PRO A 143 -2.04 -7.00 -23.79
N LYS A 144 -2.78 -7.07 -24.92
CA LYS A 144 -4.22 -6.69 -24.95
C LYS A 144 -5.09 -7.55 -24.05
N ASP A 145 -4.67 -8.76 -23.75
CA ASP A 145 -5.33 -9.74 -22.88
C ASP A 145 -4.84 -9.72 -21.43
N PHE A 146 -4.00 -8.73 -21.07
CA PHE A 146 -3.45 -8.55 -19.72
C PHE A 146 -4.47 -8.73 -18.60
N LEU A 147 -5.67 -8.15 -18.75
CA LEU A 147 -6.73 -8.20 -17.73
C LEU A 147 -7.43 -9.58 -17.61
N THR A 148 -7.09 -10.54 -18.45
CA THR A 148 -7.70 -11.89 -18.46
C THR A 148 -6.75 -12.98 -18.01
N LYS A 149 -5.49 -12.62 -17.71
CA LYS A 149 -4.43 -13.52 -17.29
C LYS A 149 -4.19 -13.49 -15.78
N ASP A 150 -3.32 -14.34 -15.29
CA ASP A 150 -3.02 -14.50 -13.89
C ASP A 150 -2.00 -13.46 -13.36
N TYR A 151 -2.19 -13.07 -12.09
CA TYR A 151 -1.31 -12.16 -11.36
C TYR A 151 -0.71 -12.90 -10.17
N LEU A 152 0.60 -13.10 -10.14
CA LEU A 152 1.28 -13.71 -9.00
C LEU A 152 1.60 -12.65 -7.95
N MET A 153 0.96 -12.78 -6.79
CA MET A 153 1.16 -11.91 -5.64
C MET A 153 1.92 -12.66 -4.54
N LEU A 154 3.22 -12.38 -4.40
CA LEU A 154 4.05 -12.99 -3.37
C LEU A 154 4.10 -12.08 -2.13
N GLY A 155 3.34 -12.46 -1.11
CA GLY A 155 3.17 -11.71 0.13
C GLY A 155 3.14 -12.59 1.38
N GLY A 156 2.83 -11.98 2.52
CA GLY A 156 2.67 -12.63 3.81
C GLY A 156 1.56 -13.69 3.83
N CYS A 157 1.44 -14.37 4.96
CA CYS A 157 0.44 -15.41 5.17
C CYS A 157 -0.97 -14.82 5.33
N THR A 158 -1.97 -15.44 4.69
CA THR A 158 -3.39 -15.06 4.84
C THR A 158 -4.08 -15.76 6.02
N ASP A 159 -3.46 -16.80 6.62
CA ASP A 159 -3.88 -17.37 7.89
C ASP A 159 -3.39 -16.48 9.04
N LEU A 160 -4.18 -15.42 9.30
CA LEU A 160 -3.87 -14.41 10.30
C LEU A 160 -3.97 -14.95 11.72
N ASN A 161 -3.17 -14.42 12.63
CA ASN A 161 -3.29 -14.74 14.04
C ASN A 161 -4.57 -14.11 14.61
N TYR A 162 -5.38 -14.92 15.32
CA TYR A 162 -6.60 -14.49 15.97
C TYR A 162 -6.49 -14.61 17.49
N ASN A 163 -6.70 -13.51 18.22
CA ASN A 163 -6.63 -13.47 19.69
C ASN A 163 -7.98 -13.70 20.38
N GLY A 164 -9.02 -14.12 19.65
CA GLY A 164 -10.41 -14.22 20.14
C GLY A 164 -11.25 -12.96 19.85
N ILE A 165 -10.63 -11.84 19.46
CA ILE A 165 -11.28 -10.54 19.25
C ILE A 165 -10.87 -9.95 17.89
N SER A 166 -9.57 -9.90 17.60
CA SER A 166 -8.97 -9.24 16.46
C SER A 166 -7.99 -10.15 15.72
N TYR A 167 -7.81 -9.90 14.44
CA TYR A 167 -6.83 -10.56 13.58
C TYR A 167 -5.56 -9.73 13.46
N SER A 168 -4.41 -10.38 13.44
CA SER A 168 -3.12 -9.71 13.22
C SER A 168 -2.21 -10.52 12.28
N GLY A 169 -1.43 -9.82 11.47
CA GLY A 169 -0.50 -10.41 10.51
C GLY A 169 0.17 -9.36 9.62
N ASP A 170 0.94 -9.81 8.65
CA ASP A 170 1.51 -8.89 7.66
C ASP A 170 0.42 -8.15 6.88
N LEU A 171 0.65 -6.87 6.58
CA LEU A 171 -0.30 -6.08 5.77
C LEU A 171 -0.61 -6.76 4.42
N SER A 172 0.41 -7.34 3.77
CA SER A 172 0.22 -8.06 2.51
C SER A 172 -0.67 -9.29 2.67
N GLY A 173 -0.58 -10.02 3.78
CA GLY A 173 -1.49 -11.11 4.13
C GLY A 173 -2.92 -10.60 4.36
N ILE A 174 -3.08 -9.52 5.14
CA ILE A 174 -4.39 -8.90 5.40
C ILE A 174 -5.04 -8.44 4.09
N THR A 175 -4.30 -7.73 3.23
CA THR A 175 -4.84 -7.22 1.95
C THR A 175 -5.19 -8.35 0.99
N THR A 176 -4.38 -9.42 0.93
CA THR A 176 -4.63 -10.60 0.09
C THR A 176 -5.87 -11.36 0.58
N ALA A 177 -6.04 -11.52 1.89
CA ALA A 177 -7.24 -12.15 2.47
C ALA A 177 -8.54 -11.34 2.21
N ASN A 178 -8.43 -10.07 1.84
CA ASN A 178 -9.56 -9.18 1.59
C ASN A 178 -9.69 -8.73 0.12
N ILE A 179 -9.04 -9.42 -0.82
CA ILE A 179 -9.21 -9.12 -2.25
C ILE A 179 -10.66 -9.38 -2.67
N PRO A 180 -11.20 -8.59 -3.63
CA PRO A 180 -12.55 -8.83 -4.13
C PRO A 180 -12.67 -10.19 -4.82
N ASN A 181 -13.76 -10.94 -4.58
CA ASN A 181 -14.00 -12.28 -5.14
C ASN A 181 -13.86 -12.36 -6.68
N TRP A 182 -14.21 -11.27 -7.39
CA TRP A 182 -14.06 -11.25 -8.83
C TRP A 182 -12.60 -11.23 -9.30
N PHE A 183 -11.65 -10.78 -8.44
CA PHE A 183 -10.21 -10.75 -8.73
C PHE A 183 -9.51 -12.04 -8.30
N GLU A 184 -10.06 -12.74 -7.28
CA GLU A 184 -9.48 -13.95 -6.71
C GLU A 184 -9.16 -15.01 -7.78
N ARG A 185 -10.04 -15.19 -8.77
CA ARG A 185 -9.84 -16.15 -9.87
C ARG A 185 -8.57 -15.91 -10.70
N PHE A 186 -8.05 -14.70 -10.72
CA PHE A 186 -6.82 -14.31 -11.42
C PHE A 186 -5.62 -14.20 -10.47
N SER A 187 -5.85 -14.29 -9.16
CA SER A 187 -4.81 -14.15 -8.15
C SER A 187 -4.14 -15.51 -7.91
N ARG A 188 -2.82 -15.54 -8.07
CA ARG A 188 -1.98 -16.68 -7.75
C ARG A 188 -1.07 -16.31 -6.57
N PRO A 189 -0.71 -17.29 -5.74
CA PRO A 189 -0.88 -18.74 -5.88
C PRO A 189 -2.26 -19.30 -5.48
N GLY A 190 -3.21 -18.46 -5.12
CA GLY A 190 -4.54 -18.88 -4.63
C GLY A 190 -4.59 -19.02 -3.10
N PRO A 191 -5.82 -19.18 -2.54
CA PRO A 191 -6.05 -19.10 -1.09
C PRO A 191 -5.35 -20.21 -0.30
N GLU A 192 -5.28 -21.44 -0.82
CA GLU A 192 -4.66 -22.57 -0.12
C GLU A 192 -3.18 -22.34 0.13
N ILE A 193 -2.45 -21.91 -0.90
CA ILE A 193 -1.00 -21.67 -0.80
C ILE A 193 -0.71 -20.37 -0.02
N THR A 194 -1.51 -19.33 -0.21
CA THR A 194 -1.32 -18.08 0.54
C THR A 194 -1.51 -18.26 2.05
N ALA A 195 -2.29 -19.25 2.49
CA ALA A 195 -2.50 -19.59 3.89
C ALA A 195 -1.36 -20.40 4.53
N ILE A 196 -0.39 -20.89 3.75
CA ILE A 196 0.77 -21.62 4.29
C ILE A 196 1.65 -20.66 5.09
N LYS A 197 1.91 -20.98 6.36
CA LYS A 197 2.74 -20.16 7.27
C LYS A 197 4.23 -20.36 7.03
N ASP A 198 4.64 -21.59 6.77
CA ASP A 198 6.04 -21.90 6.48
C ASP A 198 6.44 -21.35 5.11
N TRP A 199 7.45 -20.50 5.11
CA TRP A 199 7.92 -19.83 3.89
C TRP A 199 8.49 -20.81 2.86
N GLU A 200 9.26 -21.79 3.31
CA GLU A 200 9.88 -22.76 2.40
C GLU A 200 8.83 -23.68 1.77
N GLU A 201 7.86 -24.14 2.55
CA GLU A 201 6.72 -24.90 2.05
C GLU A 201 5.91 -24.10 1.04
N LYS A 202 5.58 -22.82 1.37
CA LYS A 202 4.85 -21.93 0.46
C LYS A 202 5.57 -21.77 -0.87
N VAL A 203 6.87 -21.47 -0.86
CA VAL A 203 7.67 -21.28 -2.06
C VAL A 203 7.74 -22.57 -2.87
N ASN A 204 7.95 -23.72 -2.23
CA ASN A 204 8.00 -25.01 -2.89
C ASN A 204 6.67 -25.33 -3.61
N ARG A 205 5.52 -25.08 -2.96
CA ARG A 205 4.21 -25.26 -3.60
C ARG A 205 4.01 -24.32 -4.80
N ILE A 206 4.44 -23.07 -4.68
CA ILE A 206 4.42 -22.12 -5.82
C ILE A 206 5.28 -22.63 -6.97
N VAL A 207 6.48 -23.13 -6.69
CA VAL A 207 7.39 -23.68 -7.71
C VAL A 207 6.77 -24.90 -8.43
N GLU A 208 6.13 -25.80 -7.68
CA GLU A 208 5.46 -26.98 -8.24
C GLU A 208 4.29 -26.64 -9.17
N GLU A 209 3.50 -25.63 -8.81
CA GLU A 209 2.32 -25.22 -9.55
C GLU A 209 2.60 -24.17 -10.65
N ALA A 210 3.78 -23.55 -10.63
CA ALA A 210 4.16 -22.47 -11.54
C ALA A 210 3.85 -22.71 -13.03
N PRO A 211 4.10 -23.93 -13.62
CA PRO A 211 3.81 -24.17 -15.04
C PRO A 211 2.32 -24.22 -15.39
N GLN A 212 1.44 -24.28 -14.39
CA GLN A 212 -0.01 -24.35 -14.62
C GLN A 212 -0.63 -22.96 -14.76
N TRP A 213 0.13 -21.89 -14.47
CA TRP A 213 -0.37 -20.51 -14.41
C TRP A 213 0.10 -19.71 -15.63
N ASP A 214 -0.81 -18.91 -16.19
CA ASP A 214 -0.50 -17.98 -17.27
C ASP A 214 -0.22 -16.58 -16.70
N ILE A 215 0.95 -16.44 -16.07
CA ILE A 215 1.33 -15.22 -15.35
C ILE A 215 1.67 -14.09 -16.31
N VAL A 216 1.00 -12.94 -16.15
CA VAL A 216 1.29 -11.71 -16.88
C VAL A 216 1.93 -10.63 -16.00
N MET A 217 1.70 -10.68 -14.70
CA MET A 217 2.22 -9.71 -13.73
C MET A 217 2.70 -10.40 -12.46
N LEU A 218 3.83 -9.93 -11.96
CA LEU A 218 4.35 -10.24 -10.63
C LEU A 218 4.11 -9.06 -9.68
N ALA A 219 3.82 -9.34 -8.40
CA ALA A 219 3.75 -8.36 -7.34
C ALA A 219 4.40 -8.89 -6.06
N GLY A 220 5.27 -8.09 -5.43
CA GLY A 220 5.95 -8.46 -4.19
C GLY A 220 7.34 -7.84 -4.02
N ALA A 221 8.00 -8.18 -2.91
CA ALA A 221 9.35 -7.68 -2.63
C ALA A 221 10.41 -8.26 -3.58
N PRO A 222 11.35 -7.45 -4.07
CA PRO A 222 12.40 -7.89 -5.01
C PRO A 222 13.23 -9.08 -4.53
N SER A 223 13.59 -9.12 -3.27
CA SER A 223 14.37 -10.22 -2.68
C SER A 223 13.64 -11.56 -2.76
N TRP A 224 12.35 -11.58 -2.46
CA TRP A 224 11.52 -12.78 -2.48
C TRP A 224 11.22 -13.22 -3.92
N MET A 225 10.92 -12.27 -4.78
CA MET A 225 10.62 -12.55 -6.18
C MET A 225 11.84 -13.12 -6.92
N ARG A 226 13.03 -12.56 -6.68
CA ARG A 226 14.29 -13.08 -7.22
C ARG A 226 14.50 -14.55 -6.82
N LEU A 227 14.35 -14.84 -5.52
CA LEU A 227 14.51 -16.21 -5.00
C LEU A 227 13.52 -17.19 -5.63
N LEU A 228 12.25 -16.78 -5.75
CA LEU A 228 11.21 -17.61 -6.37
C LEU A 228 11.52 -17.92 -7.84
N ILE A 229 11.85 -16.90 -8.62
CA ILE A 229 12.16 -17.08 -10.05
C ILE A 229 13.38 -17.98 -10.24
N GLU A 230 14.43 -17.78 -9.45
CA GLU A 230 15.64 -18.63 -9.47
C GLU A 230 15.29 -20.10 -9.18
N ARG A 231 14.43 -20.38 -8.19
CA ARG A 231 13.99 -21.75 -7.88
C ARG A 231 13.17 -22.39 -9.02
N ILE A 232 12.29 -21.61 -9.66
CA ILE A 232 11.50 -22.11 -10.81
C ILE A 232 12.44 -22.48 -11.96
N ILE A 233 13.34 -21.59 -12.36
CA ILE A 233 14.32 -21.82 -13.44
C ILE A 233 15.14 -23.08 -13.15
N LYS A 234 15.67 -23.20 -11.94
CA LYS A 234 16.47 -24.37 -11.52
C LYS A 234 15.64 -25.66 -11.53
N ARG A 235 14.39 -25.63 -11.03
CA ARG A 235 13.51 -26.80 -10.92
C ARG A 235 13.16 -27.40 -12.26
N TYR A 236 12.88 -26.54 -13.25
CA TYR A 236 12.45 -26.95 -14.58
C TYR A 236 13.58 -26.97 -15.62
N GLN A 237 14.81 -26.64 -15.22
CA GLN A 237 16.01 -26.64 -16.06
C GLN A 237 15.82 -25.79 -17.34
N VAL A 238 15.15 -24.64 -17.21
CA VAL A 238 14.91 -23.66 -18.27
C VAL A 238 15.97 -22.55 -18.21
N ASN A 239 16.17 -21.83 -19.32
CA ASN A 239 17.18 -20.77 -19.39
C ASN A 239 16.68 -19.45 -18.79
N ASN A 240 15.38 -19.23 -18.80
CA ASN A 240 14.76 -18.01 -18.26
C ASN A 240 13.30 -18.26 -17.90
N ILE A 241 12.70 -17.34 -17.16
CA ILE A 241 11.34 -17.48 -16.64
C ILE A 241 10.27 -17.44 -17.74
N HIS A 242 10.53 -16.80 -18.89
CA HIS A 242 9.54 -16.75 -19.98
C HIS A 242 9.30 -18.10 -20.67
N GLU A 243 10.16 -19.09 -20.44
CA GLU A 243 9.88 -20.45 -20.87
C GLU A 243 8.77 -21.11 -20.03
N ILE A 244 8.54 -20.63 -18.81
CA ILE A 244 7.43 -21.06 -17.94
C ILE A 244 6.25 -20.09 -18.05
N TRP A 245 6.51 -18.78 -18.03
CA TRP A 245 5.50 -17.72 -18.11
C TRP A 245 5.70 -16.84 -19.35
N PRO A 246 5.33 -17.31 -20.54
CA PRO A 246 5.61 -16.61 -21.80
C PRO A 246 4.94 -15.23 -21.91
N ASN A 247 3.87 -15.00 -21.12
CA ASN A 247 3.13 -13.74 -21.13
C ASN A 247 3.60 -12.74 -20.06
N LEU A 248 4.56 -13.11 -19.20
CA LEU A 248 5.07 -12.21 -18.16
C LEU A 248 5.57 -10.90 -18.77
N SER A 249 5.00 -9.78 -18.34
CA SER A 249 5.25 -8.47 -18.93
C SER A 249 5.47 -7.35 -17.91
N ILE A 250 4.99 -7.52 -16.67
CA ILE A 250 5.09 -6.49 -15.63
C ILE A 250 5.56 -7.10 -14.32
N TYR A 251 6.42 -6.35 -13.62
CA TYR A 251 6.72 -6.58 -12.23
C TYR A 251 6.43 -5.32 -11.39
N CYS A 252 5.40 -5.42 -10.54
CA CYS A 252 5.04 -4.41 -9.57
C CYS A 252 5.77 -4.69 -8.25
N TRP A 253 6.71 -3.86 -7.88
CA TRP A 253 7.56 -4.06 -6.72
C TRP A 253 7.38 -2.99 -5.64
N GLY A 254 7.84 -3.30 -4.41
CA GLY A 254 7.81 -2.39 -3.27
C GLY A 254 8.56 -2.98 -2.08
N ALA A 255 8.39 -2.40 -0.91
CA ALA A 255 9.00 -2.74 0.36
C ALA A 255 10.52 -2.46 0.46
N VAL A 256 11.32 -2.83 -0.54
CA VAL A 256 12.76 -2.56 -0.58
C VAL A 256 13.17 -2.03 -1.95
N ALA A 257 14.30 -1.33 -2.03
CA ALA A 257 14.82 -0.81 -3.28
C ALA A 257 15.10 -1.92 -4.31
N LEU A 258 14.73 -1.70 -5.56
CA LEU A 258 14.95 -2.64 -6.65
C LEU A 258 16.41 -2.73 -7.11
N ALA A 259 17.15 -1.60 -7.02
CA ALA A 259 18.48 -1.48 -7.61
C ALA A 259 19.44 -2.64 -7.30
N PRO A 260 19.54 -3.15 -6.06
CA PRO A 260 20.42 -4.29 -5.76
C PRO A 260 20.02 -5.61 -6.44
N TYR A 261 18.78 -5.72 -6.87
CA TYR A 261 18.19 -6.95 -7.44
C TYR A 261 17.99 -6.87 -8.95
N ARG A 262 18.00 -5.66 -9.52
CA ARG A 262 17.62 -5.39 -10.91
C ARG A 262 18.41 -6.23 -11.91
N GLN A 263 19.73 -6.21 -11.83
CA GLN A 263 20.59 -6.95 -12.75
C GLN A 263 20.34 -8.46 -12.70
N SER A 264 20.20 -9.02 -11.50
CA SER A 264 19.91 -10.44 -11.31
C SER A 264 18.52 -10.81 -11.85
N LEU A 265 17.50 -9.97 -11.62
CA LEU A 265 16.17 -10.18 -12.17
C LEU A 265 16.19 -10.13 -13.71
N ASP A 266 16.81 -9.09 -14.28
CA ASP A 266 16.90 -8.95 -15.75
C ASP A 266 17.60 -10.14 -16.40
N SER A 267 18.64 -10.71 -15.77
CA SER A 267 19.34 -11.89 -16.30
C SER A 267 18.50 -13.18 -16.32
N MET A 268 17.45 -13.25 -15.51
CA MET A 268 16.50 -14.36 -15.48
C MET A 268 15.31 -14.19 -16.43
N MET A 269 15.21 -13.03 -17.09
CA MET A 269 14.15 -12.73 -18.07
C MET A 269 14.63 -13.12 -19.49
N GLY A 270 13.76 -13.71 -20.29
CA GLY A 270 14.02 -13.99 -21.71
C GLY A 270 13.78 -12.77 -22.61
N ARG A 271 13.17 -11.71 -22.08
CA ARG A 271 12.92 -10.43 -22.74
C ARG A 271 12.70 -9.34 -21.70
N PRO A 272 12.87 -8.06 -22.03
CA PRO A 272 12.57 -6.96 -21.13
C PRO A 272 11.12 -6.97 -20.64
N ILE A 273 10.91 -6.63 -19.36
CA ILE A 273 9.61 -6.44 -18.74
C ILE A 273 9.50 -5.03 -18.15
N ILE A 274 8.28 -4.58 -17.90
CA ILE A 274 7.98 -3.30 -17.29
C ILE A 274 8.12 -3.43 -15.77
N TYR A 275 8.89 -2.53 -15.15
CA TYR A 275 8.99 -2.43 -13.69
C TYR A 275 8.20 -1.22 -13.20
N MET A 276 7.35 -1.44 -12.18
CA MET A 276 6.51 -0.40 -11.58
C MET A 276 6.64 -0.42 -10.08
N GLU A 277 6.95 0.71 -9.47
CA GLU A 277 7.11 0.84 -8.04
C GLU A 277 5.80 1.19 -7.34
N SER A 278 5.60 0.63 -6.14
CA SER A 278 4.51 0.94 -5.22
C SER A 278 5.06 1.17 -3.82
N TYR A 279 4.63 2.24 -3.18
CA TYR A 279 4.91 2.50 -1.78
C TYR A 279 3.66 2.24 -0.95
N LEU A 280 3.61 1.04 -0.37
CA LEU A 280 2.56 0.61 0.55
C LEU A 280 3.18 0.44 1.95
N ALA A 281 2.71 1.23 2.90
CA ALA A 281 3.02 1.11 4.32
C ALA A 281 1.84 0.51 5.08
N SER A 282 2.06 0.05 6.31
CA SER A 282 0.98 -0.46 7.17
C SER A 282 -0.09 0.59 7.44
N GLU A 283 0.32 1.85 7.46
CA GLU A 283 -0.52 3.02 7.71
C GLU A 283 -1.33 3.46 6.50
N ALA A 284 -0.78 3.33 5.27
CA ALA A 284 -1.46 3.81 4.06
C ALA A 284 -0.84 3.26 2.76
N TYR A 285 -1.61 3.31 1.67
CA TYR A 285 -1.06 3.27 0.32
C TYR A 285 -0.60 4.69 -0.06
N VAL A 286 0.71 4.92 0.01
CA VAL A 286 1.31 6.26 -0.03
C VAL A 286 1.48 6.78 -1.45
N ALA A 287 2.18 6.02 -2.30
CA ALA A 287 2.55 6.45 -3.63
C ALA A 287 2.72 5.27 -4.61
N ASN A 288 2.68 5.54 -5.90
CA ASN A 288 3.03 4.59 -6.94
C ASN A 288 3.58 5.26 -8.21
N GLN A 289 4.29 4.50 -9.00
CA GLN A 289 4.60 4.88 -10.38
C GLN A 289 3.35 4.72 -11.25
N THR A 290 3.12 5.69 -12.12
CA THR A 290 2.01 5.71 -13.09
C THR A 290 2.49 5.56 -14.53
N LYS A 291 3.81 5.55 -14.73
CA LYS A 291 4.49 5.32 -16.02
C LYS A 291 5.72 4.46 -15.75
N PRO A 292 6.08 3.56 -16.67
CA PRO A 292 7.32 2.81 -16.58
C PRO A 292 8.53 3.74 -16.47
N ASP A 293 9.54 3.30 -15.73
CA ASP A 293 10.84 4.00 -15.59
C ASP A 293 10.73 5.49 -15.19
N ALA A 294 9.62 5.88 -14.55
CA ALA A 294 9.50 7.20 -13.96
C ALA A 294 10.56 7.37 -12.87
N GLY A 295 11.28 8.50 -12.86
CA GLY A 295 12.30 8.80 -11.85
C GLY A 295 11.77 8.99 -10.43
N GLY A 296 10.48 8.76 -10.19
CA GLY A 296 9.84 8.86 -8.89
C GLY A 296 8.39 8.37 -8.92
N MET A 297 7.78 8.34 -7.74
CA MET A 297 6.39 7.95 -7.54
C MET A 297 5.49 9.17 -7.35
N ARG A 298 4.21 9.00 -7.63
CA ARG A 298 3.16 9.99 -7.35
C ARG A 298 2.40 9.61 -6.10
N LEU A 299 2.19 10.57 -5.20
CA LEU A 299 1.30 10.41 -4.05
C LEU A 299 -0.12 10.07 -4.49
N VAL A 300 -0.74 9.12 -3.78
CA VAL A 300 -2.09 8.66 -4.08
C VAL A 300 -3.12 9.49 -3.35
N PHE A 301 -3.58 10.57 -3.97
CA PHE A 301 -4.62 11.45 -3.42
C PHE A 301 -6.03 10.84 -3.50
N ARG A 302 -6.98 11.40 -2.73
CA ARG A 302 -8.39 10.96 -2.63
C ARG A 302 -8.51 9.49 -2.20
N ASN A 303 -7.64 9.08 -1.29
CA ASN A 303 -7.53 7.69 -0.86
C ASN A 303 -7.61 7.51 0.66
N ASN A 304 -8.38 8.38 1.35
CA ASN A 304 -8.50 8.40 2.80
C ASN A 304 -7.13 8.50 3.50
N THR A 305 -6.23 9.29 2.95
CA THR A 305 -4.95 9.62 3.56
C THR A 305 -4.71 11.11 3.39
N TYR A 306 -4.46 11.80 4.48
CA TYR A 306 -4.02 13.17 4.50
C TYR A 306 -2.51 13.19 4.72
N PHE A 307 -1.80 13.94 3.86
CA PHE A 307 -0.34 14.01 3.87
C PHE A 307 0.12 15.36 4.41
N GLU A 308 1.05 15.30 5.35
CA GLU A 308 1.84 16.44 5.79
C GLU A 308 3.32 16.10 5.67
N PHE A 309 4.17 17.11 5.75
CA PHE A 309 5.60 16.98 5.49
C PHE A 309 6.37 17.71 6.58
N VAL A 310 7.42 17.09 7.10
CA VAL A 310 8.37 17.73 8.01
C VAL A 310 9.73 17.73 7.32
N ALA A 311 10.33 18.91 7.12
CA ALA A 311 11.65 19.02 6.51
C ALA A 311 12.66 18.17 7.30
N PHE A 312 13.36 17.27 6.60
CA PHE A 312 14.33 16.36 7.22
C PHE A 312 15.66 17.06 7.42
N ASN A 313 15.77 17.80 8.53
CA ASN A 313 16.94 18.61 8.88
C ASN A 313 17.16 18.61 10.41
N GLU A 314 18.27 19.20 10.85
CA GLU A 314 18.66 19.27 12.26
C GLU A 314 17.70 20.13 13.12
N GLU A 315 16.88 20.98 12.54
CA GLU A 315 15.87 21.76 13.29
C GLU A 315 14.72 20.85 13.78
N ASN A 316 14.32 19.89 12.93
CA ASN A 316 13.18 19.02 13.15
C ASN A 316 13.52 17.62 13.68
N PHE A 317 14.76 17.15 13.47
CA PHE A 317 15.21 15.82 13.87
C PHE A 317 16.46 15.90 14.74
N ASP A 318 16.59 14.95 15.68
CA ASP A 318 17.81 14.78 16.48
C ASP A 318 18.87 13.94 15.70
N ALA A 319 20.02 13.72 16.33
CA ALA A 319 21.13 12.97 15.73
C ALA A 319 20.78 11.49 15.44
N ASP A 320 19.79 10.95 16.15
CA ASP A 320 19.29 9.58 15.97
C ASP A 320 18.09 9.53 14.99
N SER A 321 17.81 10.63 14.29
CA SER A 321 16.68 10.80 13.36
C SER A 321 15.31 10.71 14.02
N ASN A 322 15.18 10.96 15.32
CA ASN A 322 13.89 11.06 15.98
C ASN A 322 13.31 12.46 15.80
N LEU A 323 11.99 12.51 15.61
CA LEU A 323 11.25 13.76 15.47
C LEU A 323 11.32 14.57 16.79
N LYS A 324 11.77 15.82 16.70
CA LYS A 324 11.80 16.72 17.86
C LYS A 324 10.39 17.22 18.23
N PRO A 325 10.11 17.49 19.51
CA PRO A 325 8.81 18.04 19.93
C PRO A 325 8.47 19.40 19.31
N THR A 326 9.49 20.14 18.84
CA THR A 326 9.36 21.45 18.20
C THR A 326 9.16 21.38 16.70
N ALA A 327 9.20 20.18 16.12
CA ALA A 327 9.06 19.99 14.68
C ALA A 327 7.69 20.45 14.19
N THR A 328 7.68 21.12 13.04
CA THR A 328 6.46 21.67 12.45
C THR A 328 6.19 21.00 11.11
N ALA A 329 4.96 20.47 10.95
CA ALA A 329 4.50 19.94 9.69
C ALA A 329 3.97 21.06 8.79
N ILE A 330 4.25 20.92 7.49
CA ILE A 330 3.73 21.77 6.42
C ILE A 330 2.81 20.97 5.50
N GLY A 331 1.95 21.65 4.79
CA GLY A 331 1.10 21.04 3.78
C GLY A 331 1.75 20.93 2.42
N LEU A 332 1.06 20.28 1.51
CA LEU A 332 1.50 20.13 0.11
C LEU A 332 1.73 21.49 -0.58
N GLU A 333 1.04 22.52 -0.12
CA GLU A 333 1.16 23.91 -0.59
C GLU A 333 2.54 24.54 -0.35
N ASP A 334 3.26 24.09 0.67
CA ASP A 334 4.53 24.67 1.11
C ASP A 334 5.75 23.78 0.79
N VAL A 335 5.52 22.58 0.23
CA VAL A 335 6.60 21.66 -0.16
C VAL A 335 7.43 22.28 -1.30
N VAL A 336 8.75 22.29 -1.12
CA VAL A 336 9.73 22.77 -2.10
C VAL A 336 10.42 21.58 -2.76
N ALA A 337 10.68 21.68 -4.06
CA ALA A 337 11.42 20.66 -4.79
C ALA A 337 12.87 20.56 -4.27
N ASP A 338 13.50 19.40 -4.49
CA ASP A 338 14.89 19.12 -4.12
C ASP A 338 15.18 19.30 -2.61
N THR A 339 14.16 19.05 -1.78
CA THR A 339 14.25 19.07 -0.32
C THR A 339 13.76 17.74 0.22
N ASP A 340 14.48 17.17 1.18
CA ASP A 340 14.11 15.94 1.85
C ASP A 340 13.05 16.20 2.95
N TYR A 341 12.02 15.38 2.96
CA TYR A 341 10.92 15.46 3.93
C TYR A 341 10.61 14.09 4.52
N ALA A 342 10.34 14.07 5.81
CA ALA A 342 9.58 12.98 6.42
C ALA A 342 8.09 13.18 6.13
N ILE A 343 7.42 12.11 5.67
CA ILE A 343 5.98 12.14 5.38
C ILE A 343 5.22 11.77 6.64
N ILE A 344 4.25 12.60 6.99
CA ILE A 344 3.30 12.36 8.07
C ILE A 344 1.98 11.88 7.44
N LEU A 345 1.45 10.79 7.95
CA LEU A 345 0.24 10.14 7.46
C LEU A 345 -0.88 10.29 8.50
N THR A 346 -2.02 10.76 8.06
CA THR A 346 -3.25 10.80 8.86
C THR A 346 -4.34 10.04 8.16
#